data_a85a1e016e2ada09671cf2cc1da10f3a
#
_entry.id   a85a1e016e2ada09671cf2cc1da10f3a
#
_cell.length_a   1.000
_cell.length_b   1.000
_cell.length_c   1.000
_cell.angle_alpha   90.00
_cell.angle_beta   90.00
_cell.angle_gamma   90.00
#
_symmetry.space_group_name_H-M   'P 1'
#
loop_
_entity.id
_entity.type
_entity.pdbx_description
1 polymer ?
#
loop_
_entity_poly.entity_id
_entity_poly.type
_entity_poly.pdbx_seq_one_letter_code
_entity_poly.pdbx_strand_id
1 'polypeptide(L)'
;MAYFTAYDELEGLMRERLGRECVYVPSCRLGLYLALRHWCPPGGRVLMSPVNDDVIFFVVLAAGLRPVQAPLDPHDGSIDLAAVPDSLWPQLSGVLTTNLYGNPDPAPELRVRCDELRIPLIEDAAHAIGSEAAGRKVGGYGEAAVFSLSKHTAAKAGGFLAPADPGLREALAKARDELLAPPRARAELAYWARPYAEATVRGLRLAPAAWAVLRMLGQQEREDIRMALRPGDLRRALDTAPGLAAFHSWVRVDMHDYRASGGRLRLGRIARKLSRLDAVLDAHRTGAERLLATAWARPKPGRVQPLFRVPLLVEDRDAARAALARERITVGYLYDPPLDDYAGAAFTDPSPAPDAGRWFAHHALPVDPLKAERTIKVLHEAGIQPARGGPAGV
;
A
#
# COMPACT_ATOMS: atom_id res chain seq x y z
N MET A 1 -5.69 24.22 20.69
CA MET A 1 -6.49 24.93 19.68
C MET A 1 -5.83 25.03 18.29
N ALA A 2 -4.55 25.37 18.16
CA ALA A 2 -3.91 25.62 16.86
C ALA A 2 -3.64 24.37 15.97
N TYR A 3 -3.72 23.17 16.49
CA TYR A 3 -3.58 21.93 15.71
C TYR A 3 -4.90 21.50 15.03
N PHE A 4 -6.01 21.90 15.58
CA PHE A 4 -7.34 21.56 15.08
C PHE A 4 -7.55 22.08 13.64
N THR A 5 -7.20 23.34 13.39
CA THR A 5 -7.41 23.99 12.09
C THR A 5 -6.60 23.40 10.94
N ALA A 6 -5.43 22.82 11.21
CA ALA A 6 -4.57 22.27 10.13
C ALA A 6 -5.00 20.84 9.70
N TYR A 7 -5.54 20.03 10.62
CA TYR A 7 -6.16 18.75 10.27
C TYR A 7 -7.48 18.99 9.56
N ASP A 8 -8.30 19.94 10.03
CA ASP A 8 -9.60 20.26 9.43
C ASP A 8 -9.47 20.70 7.96
N GLU A 9 -8.45 21.50 7.62
CA GLU A 9 -8.16 21.86 6.23
C GLU A 9 -7.87 20.62 5.36
N LEU A 10 -6.98 19.74 5.83
CA LEU A 10 -6.63 18.50 5.11
C LEU A 10 -7.82 17.55 4.97
N GLU A 11 -8.56 17.36 6.04
CA GLU A 11 -9.73 16.50 6.08
C GLU A 11 -10.84 17.07 5.18
N GLY A 12 -11.01 18.40 5.13
CA GLY A 12 -11.92 19.07 4.22
C GLY A 12 -11.57 18.83 2.75
N LEU A 13 -10.31 19.03 2.36
CA LEU A 13 -9.84 18.77 1.00
C LEU A 13 -10.07 17.30 0.56
N MET A 14 -9.88 16.36 1.48
CA MET A 14 -10.08 14.96 1.16
C MET A 14 -11.56 14.56 1.16
N ARG A 15 -12.37 15.12 2.05
CA ARG A 15 -13.83 14.94 2.08
C ARG A 15 -14.48 15.40 0.77
N GLU A 16 -14.11 16.57 0.27
CA GLU A 16 -14.60 17.06 -1.03
C GLU A 16 -14.27 16.11 -2.17
N ARG A 17 -13.09 15.50 -2.13
CA ARG A 17 -12.63 14.56 -3.14
C ARG A 17 -13.36 13.21 -3.08
N LEU A 18 -13.59 12.68 -1.88
CA LEU A 18 -14.16 11.35 -1.68
C LEU A 18 -15.68 11.34 -1.52
N GLY A 19 -16.29 12.47 -1.10
CA GLY A 19 -17.69 12.51 -0.70
C GLY A 19 -17.96 11.79 0.62
N ARG A 20 -16.94 11.59 1.46
CA ARG A 20 -16.99 10.93 2.77
C ARG A 20 -16.26 11.75 3.82
N GLU A 21 -16.69 11.64 5.08
CA GLU A 21 -15.89 12.16 6.20
C GLU A 21 -14.52 11.49 6.26
N CYS A 22 -13.53 12.26 6.67
CA CYS A 22 -12.16 11.81 6.73
C CYS A 22 -11.52 12.17 8.07
N VAL A 23 -10.66 11.29 8.56
CA VAL A 23 -9.78 11.51 9.70
C VAL A 23 -8.34 11.47 9.19
N TYR A 24 -7.60 12.57 9.33
CA TYR A 24 -6.19 12.58 9.01
C TYR A 24 -5.41 11.66 9.95
N VAL A 25 -4.54 10.84 9.39
CA VAL A 25 -3.63 9.94 10.13
C VAL A 25 -2.18 10.18 9.70
N PRO A 26 -1.19 10.07 10.60
CA PRO A 26 0.22 10.26 10.25
C PRO A 26 0.73 9.28 9.19
N SER A 27 0.09 8.13 9.06
CA SER A 27 0.44 7.10 8.08
C SER A 27 -0.77 6.21 7.77
N CYS A 28 -0.81 5.63 6.55
CA CYS A 28 -1.81 4.63 6.17
C CYS A 28 -1.82 3.43 7.14
N ARG A 29 -0.65 2.98 7.59
CA ARG A 29 -0.51 1.87 8.57
C ARG A 29 -1.29 2.09 9.85
N LEU A 30 -1.23 3.30 10.42
CA LEU A 30 -2.01 3.64 11.60
C LEU A 30 -3.51 3.68 11.29
N GLY A 31 -3.88 4.22 10.13
CA GLY A 31 -5.28 4.22 9.68
C GLY A 31 -5.84 2.81 9.51
N LEU A 32 -5.08 1.90 8.90
CA LEU A 32 -5.48 0.49 8.75
C LEU A 32 -5.58 -0.22 10.10
N TYR A 33 -4.64 0.01 11.02
CA TYR A 33 -4.73 -0.53 12.37
C TYR A 33 -6.02 -0.08 13.06
N LEU A 34 -6.34 1.21 13.00
CA LEU A 34 -7.57 1.77 13.57
C LEU A 34 -8.82 1.15 12.93
N ALA A 35 -8.85 1.05 11.60
CA ALA A 35 -9.98 0.46 10.88
C ALA A 35 -10.17 -1.01 11.29
N LEU A 36 -9.13 -1.83 11.23
CA LEU A 36 -9.19 -3.24 11.60
C LEU A 36 -9.63 -3.44 13.06
N ARG A 37 -9.13 -2.61 13.98
CA ARG A 37 -9.51 -2.66 15.40
C ARG A 37 -10.95 -2.24 15.66
N HIS A 38 -11.50 -1.35 14.84
CA HIS A 38 -12.87 -0.87 15.01
C HIS A 38 -13.90 -1.84 14.44
N TRP A 39 -13.67 -2.39 13.25
CA TRP A 39 -14.67 -3.18 12.53
C TRP A 39 -14.50 -4.69 12.65
N CYS A 40 -13.29 -5.19 12.92
CA CYS A 40 -13.05 -6.63 13.03
C CYS A 40 -12.94 -7.08 14.49
N PRO A 41 -13.61 -8.18 14.89
CA PRO A 41 -13.51 -8.72 16.25
C PRO A 41 -12.11 -9.30 16.51
N PRO A 42 -11.53 -9.16 17.69
CA PRO A 42 -10.26 -9.80 18.05
C PRO A 42 -10.30 -11.31 17.83
N GLY A 43 -9.19 -11.87 17.32
CA GLY A 43 -9.10 -13.28 16.91
C GLY A 43 -9.78 -13.59 15.58
N GLY A 44 -10.43 -12.59 14.94
CA GLY A 44 -11.09 -12.76 13.65
C GLY A 44 -10.13 -13.04 12.51
N ARG A 45 -10.66 -13.65 11.43
CA ARG A 45 -9.92 -14.01 10.21
C ARG A 45 -10.23 -12.98 9.11
N VAL A 46 -9.19 -12.42 8.50
CA VAL A 46 -9.32 -11.37 7.48
C VAL A 46 -8.74 -11.82 6.16
N LEU A 47 -9.59 -11.87 5.12
CA LEU A 47 -9.15 -12.14 3.75
C LEU A 47 -8.35 -10.95 3.22
N MET A 48 -7.15 -11.21 2.68
CA MET A 48 -6.29 -10.18 2.09
C MET A 48 -5.41 -10.75 0.97
N SER A 49 -4.92 -9.89 0.09
CA SER A 49 -4.01 -10.31 -0.99
C SER A 49 -2.67 -10.82 -0.45
N PRO A 50 -2.16 -11.98 -0.94
CA PRO A 50 -0.82 -12.47 -0.63
C PRO A 50 0.29 -11.62 -1.26
N VAL A 51 0.00 -10.87 -2.33
CA VAL A 51 0.93 -9.96 -2.97
C VAL A 51 0.69 -8.56 -2.42
N ASN A 52 1.27 -8.30 -1.26
CA ASN A 52 1.11 -7.06 -0.52
C ASN A 52 2.38 -6.72 0.25
N ASP A 53 2.48 -5.49 0.75
CA ASP A 53 3.54 -5.09 1.66
C ASP A 53 3.42 -5.88 2.97
N ASP A 54 4.52 -6.49 3.43
CA ASP A 54 4.55 -7.23 4.69
C ASP A 54 4.25 -6.34 5.90
N VAL A 55 4.45 -5.03 5.80
CA VAL A 55 3.98 -4.08 6.82
C VAL A 55 2.48 -4.21 7.06
N ILE A 56 1.69 -4.37 6.01
CA ILE A 56 0.22 -4.53 6.14
C ILE A 56 -0.11 -5.86 6.82
N PHE A 57 0.61 -6.93 6.48
CA PHE A 57 0.52 -8.22 7.17
C PHE A 57 0.75 -8.06 8.68
N PHE A 58 1.83 -7.37 9.09
CA PHE A 58 2.09 -7.12 10.50
C PHE A 58 1.08 -6.19 11.16
N VAL A 59 0.46 -5.27 10.43
CA VAL A 59 -0.64 -4.44 10.94
C VAL A 59 -1.88 -5.30 11.23
N VAL A 60 -2.22 -6.26 10.36
CA VAL A 60 -3.32 -7.22 10.60
C VAL A 60 -3.04 -8.04 11.86
N LEU A 61 -1.84 -8.59 12.01
CA LEU A 61 -1.43 -9.33 13.21
C LEU A 61 -1.45 -8.45 14.47
N ALA A 62 -0.95 -7.22 14.38
CA ALA A 62 -0.97 -6.26 15.49
C ALA A 62 -2.39 -5.87 15.91
N ALA A 63 -3.35 -5.92 14.99
CA ALA A 63 -4.77 -5.74 15.31
C ALA A 63 -5.39 -6.94 16.05
N GLY A 64 -4.63 -8.02 16.25
CA GLY A 64 -5.08 -9.26 16.88
C GLY A 64 -5.91 -10.14 15.94
N LEU A 65 -5.66 -10.04 14.64
CA LEU A 65 -6.40 -10.75 13.59
C LEU A 65 -5.50 -11.80 12.91
N ARG A 66 -6.11 -12.80 12.32
CA ARG A 66 -5.41 -13.81 11.53
C ARG A 66 -5.57 -13.50 10.03
N PRO A 67 -4.48 -13.27 9.29
CA PRO A 67 -4.54 -13.11 7.84
C PRO A 67 -4.95 -14.42 7.16
N VAL A 68 -5.80 -14.32 6.14
CA VAL A 68 -6.18 -15.39 5.22
C VAL A 68 -5.83 -14.92 3.82
N GLN A 69 -4.96 -15.64 3.12
CA GLN A 69 -4.49 -15.18 1.82
C GLN A 69 -5.50 -15.51 0.72
N ALA A 70 -5.86 -14.50 -0.06
CA ALA A 70 -6.81 -14.63 -1.16
C ALA A 70 -6.15 -15.26 -2.40
N PRO A 71 -6.92 -15.97 -3.26
CA PRO A 71 -6.50 -16.22 -4.63
C PRO A 71 -6.35 -14.91 -5.41
N LEU A 72 -5.44 -14.88 -6.39
CA LEU A 72 -5.21 -13.70 -7.23
C LEU A 72 -5.44 -13.99 -8.70
N ASP A 73 -5.90 -12.97 -9.41
CA ASP A 73 -5.85 -12.90 -10.86
C ASP A 73 -4.38 -12.68 -11.31
N PRO A 74 -3.79 -13.61 -12.06
CA PRO A 74 -2.38 -13.50 -12.48
C PRO A 74 -2.13 -12.38 -13.50
N HIS A 75 -3.18 -11.75 -14.06
CA HIS A 75 -3.05 -10.71 -15.06
C HIS A 75 -2.69 -9.35 -14.43
N ASP A 76 -3.27 -9.07 -13.27
CA ASP A 76 -3.13 -7.74 -12.65
C ASP A 76 -2.90 -7.75 -11.13
N GLY A 77 -2.93 -8.93 -10.50
CA GLY A 77 -2.69 -9.10 -9.08
C GLY A 77 -3.86 -8.69 -8.18
N SER A 78 -5.06 -8.45 -8.74
CA SER A 78 -6.28 -8.25 -7.95
C SER A 78 -6.79 -9.56 -7.34
N ILE A 79 -7.66 -9.47 -6.34
CA ILE A 79 -8.28 -10.67 -5.74
C ILE A 79 -9.15 -11.36 -6.80
N ASP A 80 -8.90 -12.66 -7.01
CA ASP A 80 -9.78 -13.53 -7.80
C ASP A 80 -10.92 -14.03 -6.91
N LEU A 81 -12.02 -13.31 -6.94
CA LEU A 81 -13.20 -13.62 -6.13
C LEU A 81 -13.82 -14.98 -6.49
N ALA A 82 -13.76 -15.38 -7.76
CA ALA A 82 -14.33 -16.64 -8.24
C ALA A 82 -13.57 -17.87 -7.72
N ALA A 83 -12.27 -17.70 -7.45
CA ALA A 83 -11.43 -18.77 -6.90
C ALA A 83 -11.46 -18.85 -5.36
N VAL A 84 -12.19 -17.97 -4.66
CA VAL A 84 -12.39 -18.07 -3.20
C VAL A 84 -13.47 -19.14 -2.92
N PRO A 85 -13.13 -20.24 -2.24
CA PRO A 85 -14.10 -21.30 -1.96
C PRO A 85 -15.27 -20.84 -1.09
N ASP A 86 -16.49 -21.29 -1.40
CA ASP A 86 -17.68 -20.96 -0.62
C ASP A 86 -17.56 -21.35 0.86
N SER A 87 -16.84 -22.44 1.14
CA SER A 87 -16.58 -22.91 2.51
C SER A 87 -15.67 -22.00 3.34
N LEU A 88 -14.93 -21.11 2.68
CA LEU A 88 -14.04 -20.15 3.36
C LEU A 88 -14.80 -18.94 3.90
N TRP A 89 -15.79 -18.46 3.15
CA TRP A 89 -16.52 -17.23 3.46
C TRP A 89 -17.14 -17.17 4.87
N PRO A 90 -17.84 -18.21 5.36
CA PRO A 90 -18.42 -18.20 6.72
C PRO A 90 -17.38 -18.16 7.84
N GLN A 91 -16.11 -18.39 7.53
CA GLN A 91 -15.02 -18.39 8.50
C GLN A 91 -14.34 -17.02 8.62
N LEU A 92 -14.70 -16.07 7.74
CA LEU A 92 -14.11 -14.74 7.71
C LEU A 92 -14.83 -13.79 8.67
N SER A 93 -14.08 -12.88 9.24
CA SER A 93 -14.54 -11.78 10.08
C SER A 93 -14.36 -10.42 9.42
N GLY A 94 -13.86 -10.40 8.18
CA GLY A 94 -13.69 -9.21 7.37
C GLY A 94 -12.87 -9.46 6.12
N VAL A 95 -12.92 -8.49 5.22
CA VAL A 95 -12.12 -8.46 3.98
C VAL A 95 -11.32 -7.17 3.94
N LEU A 96 -10.05 -7.27 3.59
CA LEU A 96 -9.13 -6.15 3.35
C LEU A 96 -8.70 -6.18 1.89
N THR A 97 -9.15 -5.21 1.08
CA THR A 97 -8.63 -5.05 -0.27
C THR A 97 -7.20 -4.52 -0.26
N THR A 98 -6.48 -4.66 -1.35
CA THR A 98 -5.11 -4.13 -1.50
C THR A 98 -5.05 -3.03 -2.54
N ASN A 99 -5.94 -3.10 -3.57
CA ASN A 99 -5.91 -2.20 -4.72
C ASN A 99 -4.48 -2.03 -5.25
N LEU A 100 -3.84 -3.17 -5.52
CA LEU A 100 -2.41 -3.30 -5.76
C LEU A 100 -1.93 -2.35 -6.87
N TYR A 101 -0.91 -1.57 -6.56
CA TYR A 101 -0.32 -0.56 -7.46
C TYR A 101 -1.30 0.51 -7.97
N GLY A 102 -2.53 0.56 -7.44
CA GLY A 102 -3.60 1.45 -7.88
C GLY A 102 -4.62 0.77 -8.80
N ASN A 103 -4.43 -0.52 -9.08
CA ASN A 103 -5.41 -1.34 -9.78
C ASN A 103 -6.49 -1.78 -8.79
N PRO A 104 -7.78 -1.49 -9.06
CA PRO A 104 -8.85 -1.83 -8.11
C PRO A 104 -9.07 -3.32 -7.97
N ASP A 105 -9.23 -3.79 -6.74
CA ASP A 105 -9.86 -5.09 -6.45
C ASP A 105 -11.34 -5.08 -6.88
N PRO A 106 -12.01 -6.24 -7.01
CA PRO A 106 -13.43 -6.34 -7.35
C PRO A 106 -14.33 -5.89 -6.18
N ALA A 107 -14.17 -4.61 -5.78
CA ALA A 107 -14.81 -4.03 -4.60
C ALA A 107 -16.36 -4.04 -4.66
N PRO A 108 -17.03 -3.85 -5.80
CA PRO A 108 -18.49 -3.99 -5.91
C PRO A 108 -18.97 -5.38 -5.52
N GLU A 109 -18.35 -6.42 -6.07
CA GLU A 109 -18.69 -7.82 -5.83
C GLU A 109 -18.34 -8.23 -4.40
N LEU A 110 -17.18 -7.81 -3.92
CA LEU A 110 -16.76 -8.00 -2.51
C LEU A 110 -17.76 -7.35 -1.55
N ARG A 111 -18.27 -6.15 -1.87
CA ARG A 111 -19.28 -5.47 -1.05
C ARG A 111 -20.56 -6.31 -0.93
N VAL A 112 -21.08 -6.80 -2.06
CA VAL A 112 -22.26 -7.67 -2.07
C VAL A 112 -22.04 -8.90 -1.17
N ARG A 113 -20.90 -9.56 -1.32
CA ARG A 113 -20.58 -10.76 -0.53
C ARG A 113 -20.41 -10.46 0.95
N CYS A 114 -19.79 -9.35 1.30
CA CYS A 114 -19.64 -8.90 2.69
C CYS A 114 -20.99 -8.54 3.32
N ASP A 115 -21.92 -7.92 2.58
CA ASP A 115 -23.27 -7.61 3.04
C ASP A 115 -24.07 -8.87 3.36
N GLU A 116 -24.04 -9.87 2.49
CA GLU A 116 -24.69 -11.17 2.71
C GLU A 116 -24.22 -11.83 4.02
N LEU A 117 -22.92 -11.74 4.30
CA LEU A 117 -22.28 -12.36 5.45
C LEU A 117 -22.24 -11.46 6.70
N ARG A 118 -22.62 -10.19 6.56
CA ARG A 118 -22.54 -9.15 7.62
C ARG A 118 -21.13 -9.00 8.19
N ILE A 119 -20.12 -9.07 7.32
CA ILE A 119 -18.73 -8.83 7.68
C ILE A 119 -18.23 -7.52 7.05
N PRO A 120 -17.29 -6.79 7.69
CA PRO A 120 -16.78 -5.54 7.15
C PRO A 120 -15.90 -5.75 5.92
N LEU A 121 -16.03 -4.83 4.97
CA LEU A 121 -15.08 -4.60 3.88
C LEU A 121 -14.24 -3.37 4.23
N ILE A 122 -12.94 -3.52 4.37
CA ILE A 122 -11.99 -2.42 4.57
C ILE A 122 -11.18 -2.25 3.29
N GLU A 123 -11.14 -1.02 2.77
CA GLU A 123 -10.41 -0.73 1.55
C GLU A 123 -9.02 -0.15 1.86
N ASP A 124 -7.95 -0.91 1.62
CA ASP A 124 -6.61 -0.30 1.53
C ASP A 124 -6.46 0.37 0.17
N ALA A 125 -6.63 1.68 0.17
CA ALA A 125 -6.51 2.53 -1.01
C ALA A 125 -5.16 3.30 -1.02
N ALA A 126 -4.13 2.77 -0.35
CA ALA A 126 -2.82 3.42 -0.26
C ALA A 126 -2.20 3.71 -1.64
N HIS A 127 -2.43 2.87 -2.62
CA HIS A 127 -1.97 3.02 -3.99
C HIS A 127 -3.04 3.54 -4.96
N ALA A 128 -4.29 3.69 -4.53
CA ALA A 128 -5.46 3.81 -5.42
C ALA A 128 -6.23 5.13 -5.26
N ILE A 129 -5.59 6.18 -4.75
CA ILE A 129 -6.20 7.50 -4.71
C ILE A 129 -6.50 7.97 -6.14
N GLY A 130 -7.78 8.21 -6.46
CA GLY A 130 -8.23 8.58 -7.80
C GLY A 130 -8.55 7.41 -8.74
N SER A 131 -8.35 6.16 -8.32
CA SER A 131 -8.82 4.97 -9.05
C SER A 131 -10.32 4.76 -8.84
N GLU A 132 -10.95 4.08 -9.80
CA GLU A 132 -12.39 3.81 -9.83
C GLU A 132 -12.67 2.33 -10.15
N ALA A 133 -13.65 1.74 -9.48
CA ALA A 133 -14.22 0.44 -9.80
C ALA A 133 -15.70 0.65 -10.13
N ALA A 134 -16.19 0.08 -11.25
CA ALA A 134 -17.57 0.21 -11.70
C ALA A 134 -18.13 1.65 -11.62
N GLY A 135 -17.32 2.66 -11.99
CA GLY A 135 -17.72 4.07 -12.02
C GLY A 135 -17.76 4.77 -10.65
N ARG A 136 -17.41 4.09 -9.58
CA ARG A 136 -17.31 4.67 -8.23
C ARG A 136 -15.84 4.69 -7.77
N LYS A 137 -15.44 5.75 -7.09
CA LYS A 137 -14.08 5.88 -6.56
C LYS A 137 -13.75 4.75 -5.59
N VAL A 138 -12.55 4.20 -5.71
CA VAL A 138 -11.97 3.31 -4.69
C VAL A 138 -11.97 4.06 -3.34
N GLY A 139 -12.30 3.34 -2.29
CA GLY A 139 -12.59 3.92 -0.98
C GLY A 139 -14.04 4.30 -0.79
N GLY A 140 -14.90 3.97 -1.73
CA GLY A 140 -16.33 4.21 -1.69
C GLY A 140 -17.20 3.00 -1.33
N TYR A 141 -16.65 1.79 -1.30
CA TYR A 141 -17.41 0.54 -1.13
C TYR A 141 -17.42 0.02 0.31
N GLY A 142 -16.30 0.10 1.01
CA GLY A 142 -16.14 -0.47 2.35
C GLY A 142 -16.76 0.36 3.47
N GLU A 143 -16.88 -0.25 4.66
CA GLU A 143 -17.18 0.45 5.92
C GLU A 143 -16.14 1.51 6.23
N ALA A 144 -14.89 1.26 5.80
CA ALA A 144 -13.81 2.21 5.88
C ALA A 144 -12.86 2.07 4.70
N ALA A 145 -12.21 3.19 4.35
CA ALA A 145 -11.11 3.20 3.40
C ALA A 145 -9.91 3.93 3.98
N VAL A 146 -8.70 3.49 3.64
CA VAL A 146 -7.48 4.13 4.12
C VAL A 146 -6.58 4.53 2.96
N PHE A 147 -6.18 5.78 2.93
CA PHE A 147 -5.39 6.38 1.85
C PHE A 147 -4.00 6.78 2.34
N SER A 148 -3.00 6.67 1.46
CA SER A 148 -1.64 7.12 1.72
C SER A 148 -1.29 8.36 0.90
N LEU A 149 -0.73 9.36 1.57
CA LEU A 149 -0.18 10.56 0.92
C LEU A 149 1.30 10.43 0.56
N SER A 150 1.94 9.30 0.88
CA SER A 150 3.34 9.06 0.52
C SER A 150 3.53 8.57 -0.92
N LYS A 151 2.46 8.16 -1.58
CA LYS A 151 2.47 7.55 -2.92
C LYS A 151 2.32 8.64 -4.01
N HIS A 152 1.14 8.85 -4.55
CA HIS A 152 0.90 9.83 -5.62
C HIS A 152 1.30 11.26 -5.23
N THR A 153 0.98 11.72 -4.02
CA THR A 153 1.38 13.06 -3.60
C THR A 153 2.85 13.20 -3.22
N ALA A 154 3.56 12.09 -3.07
CA ALA A 154 4.95 12.06 -2.60
C ALA A 154 5.17 12.91 -1.33
N ALA A 155 4.17 12.96 -0.44
CA ALA A 155 4.26 13.74 0.79
C ALA A 155 5.18 13.11 1.86
N LYS A 156 5.61 11.86 1.64
CA LYS A 156 6.48 11.05 2.52
C LYS A 156 5.90 10.76 3.91
N ALA A 157 4.72 11.28 4.24
CA ALA A 157 3.98 11.03 5.47
C ALA A 157 2.52 11.40 5.26
N GLY A 158 1.66 10.93 6.17
CA GLY A 158 0.24 11.24 6.15
C GLY A 158 -0.61 10.26 5.35
N GLY A 159 -1.87 10.27 5.69
CA GLY A 159 -2.93 9.49 5.08
C GLY A 159 -4.28 9.91 5.64
N PHE A 160 -5.32 9.21 5.22
CA PHE A 160 -6.68 9.44 5.72
C PHE A 160 -7.35 8.11 5.99
N LEU A 161 -8.11 8.06 7.08
CA LEU A 161 -9.12 7.04 7.35
C LEU A 161 -10.49 7.66 7.04
N ALA A 162 -11.23 7.07 6.11
CA ALA A 162 -12.53 7.55 5.65
C ALA A 162 -13.62 6.52 6.00
N PRO A 163 -14.39 6.73 7.07
CA PRO A 163 -15.52 5.85 7.42
C PRO A 163 -16.71 6.06 6.48
N ALA A 164 -17.52 5.01 6.26
CA ALA A 164 -18.78 5.12 5.55
C ALA A 164 -19.84 5.85 6.38
N ASP A 165 -19.88 5.58 7.68
CA ASP A 165 -20.73 6.28 8.64
C ASP A 165 -20.03 7.57 9.11
N PRO A 166 -20.57 8.76 8.76
CA PRO A 166 -20.01 10.03 9.19
C PRO A 166 -20.02 10.22 10.71
N GLY A 167 -20.94 9.56 11.43
CA GLY A 167 -21.03 9.62 12.88
C GLY A 167 -19.84 9.04 13.61
N LEU A 168 -19.02 8.22 12.94
CA LEU A 168 -17.81 7.61 13.51
C LEU A 168 -16.57 8.53 13.49
N ARG A 169 -16.63 9.68 12.79
CA ARG A 169 -15.47 10.57 12.62
C ARG A 169 -14.83 10.94 13.97
N GLU A 170 -15.61 11.39 14.93
CA GLU A 170 -15.09 11.85 16.23
C GLU A 170 -14.50 10.70 17.05
N ALA A 171 -15.17 9.54 17.08
CA ALA A 171 -14.68 8.36 17.78
C ALA A 171 -13.33 7.88 17.20
N LEU A 172 -13.20 7.84 15.87
CA LEU A 172 -11.98 7.45 15.19
C LEU A 172 -10.87 8.49 15.36
N ALA A 173 -11.19 9.78 15.37
CA ALA A 173 -10.23 10.84 15.66
C ALA A 173 -9.69 10.72 17.09
N LYS A 174 -10.55 10.45 18.05
CA LYS A 174 -10.16 10.21 19.45
C LYS A 174 -9.23 8.97 19.55
N ALA A 175 -9.63 7.86 18.95
CA ALA A 175 -8.82 6.63 18.94
C ALA A 175 -7.45 6.84 18.27
N ARG A 176 -7.39 7.65 17.20
CA ARG A 176 -6.12 8.09 16.61
C ARG A 176 -5.28 8.86 17.61
N ASP A 177 -5.87 9.86 18.29
CA ASP A 177 -5.14 10.76 19.19
C ASP A 177 -4.51 10.02 20.38
N GLU A 178 -5.17 8.96 20.87
CA GLU A 178 -4.63 8.08 21.92
C GLU A 178 -3.37 7.30 21.48
N LEU A 179 -3.20 7.09 20.16
CA LEU A 179 -2.06 6.36 19.60
C LEU A 179 -0.95 7.29 19.09
N LEU A 180 -1.20 8.60 18.99
CA LEU A 180 -0.20 9.53 18.47
C LEU A 180 1.03 9.63 19.36
N ALA A 181 2.20 9.60 18.74
CA ALA A 181 3.42 10.03 19.38
C ALA A 181 3.50 11.58 19.39
N PRO A 182 3.95 12.19 20.48
CA PRO A 182 4.07 13.63 20.56
C PRO A 182 5.01 14.18 19.47
N PRO A 183 4.73 15.39 18.95
CA PRO A 183 5.59 16.01 17.96
C PRO A 183 6.96 16.31 18.56
N ARG A 184 8.01 15.93 17.81
CA ARG A 184 9.40 16.23 18.19
C ARG A 184 9.95 17.27 17.24
N ALA A 185 10.40 18.41 17.74
CA ALA A 185 10.97 19.50 16.92
C ALA A 185 12.08 19.01 15.98
N ARG A 186 12.92 18.08 16.44
CA ARG A 186 13.97 17.44 15.62
C ARG A 186 13.39 16.66 14.43
N ALA A 187 12.26 15.97 14.61
CA ALA A 187 11.61 15.22 13.54
C ALA A 187 10.99 16.16 12.49
N GLU A 188 10.44 17.29 12.91
CA GLU A 188 9.92 18.30 11.99
C GLU A 188 11.05 18.97 11.19
N LEU A 189 12.15 19.31 11.84
CA LEU A 189 13.32 19.85 11.15
C LEU A 189 13.92 18.84 10.15
N ALA A 190 14.06 17.57 10.54
CA ALA A 190 14.53 16.50 9.68
C ALA A 190 13.59 16.29 8.47
N TYR A 191 12.28 16.31 8.68
CA TYR A 191 11.29 16.22 7.58
C TYR A 191 11.44 17.39 6.60
N TRP A 192 11.66 18.60 7.12
CA TRP A 192 11.85 19.79 6.29
C TRP A 192 13.17 19.77 5.52
N ALA A 193 14.27 19.39 6.17
CA ALA A 193 15.61 19.38 5.60
C ALA A 193 15.83 18.22 4.59
N ARG A 194 15.13 17.09 4.77
CA ARG A 194 15.32 15.87 3.98
C ARG A 194 15.29 16.07 2.45
N PRO A 195 14.35 16.81 1.82
CA PRO A 195 14.37 17.00 0.37
C PRO A 195 15.62 17.73 -0.13
N TYR A 196 16.14 18.68 0.65
CA TYR A 196 17.34 19.42 0.32
C TYR A 196 18.58 18.53 0.48
N ALA A 197 18.65 17.75 1.55
CA ALA A 197 19.71 16.78 1.76
C ALA A 197 19.74 15.73 0.64
N GLU A 198 18.58 15.16 0.28
CA GLU A 198 18.47 14.21 -0.83
C GLU A 198 18.88 14.83 -2.19
N ALA A 199 18.51 16.09 -2.44
CA ALA A 199 18.91 16.81 -3.65
C ALA A 199 20.43 17.06 -3.68
N THR A 200 21.01 17.45 -2.56
CA THR A 200 22.46 17.66 -2.44
C THR A 200 23.25 16.37 -2.63
N VAL A 201 22.83 15.28 -1.95
CA VAL A 201 23.46 13.95 -2.10
C VAL A 201 23.40 13.46 -3.55
N ARG A 202 22.28 13.67 -4.23
CA ARG A 202 22.14 13.33 -5.66
C ARG A 202 22.99 14.22 -6.55
N GLY A 203 22.99 15.54 -6.31
CA GLY A 203 23.75 16.51 -7.10
C GLY A 203 25.27 16.30 -7.00
N LEU A 204 25.76 15.98 -5.83
CA LEU A 204 27.17 15.73 -5.57
C LEU A 204 27.61 14.28 -5.85
N ARG A 205 26.71 13.41 -6.32
CA ARG A 205 26.97 11.98 -6.57
C ARG A 205 27.45 11.21 -5.31
N LEU A 206 27.12 11.69 -4.12
CA LEU A 206 27.51 11.11 -2.83
C LEU A 206 26.55 10.00 -2.34
N ALA A 207 25.60 9.57 -3.19
CA ALA A 207 24.62 8.55 -2.82
C ALA A 207 25.25 7.27 -2.23
N PRO A 208 26.31 6.67 -2.81
CA PRO A 208 26.93 5.48 -2.22
C PRO A 208 27.50 5.71 -0.82
N ALA A 209 28.15 6.85 -0.59
CA ALA A 209 28.70 7.21 0.71
C ALA A 209 27.61 7.50 1.74
N ALA A 210 26.55 8.23 1.34
CA ALA A 210 25.39 8.49 2.20
C ALA A 210 24.67 7.18 2.60
N TRP A 211 24.50 6.25 1.67
CA TRP A 211 23.96 4.93 1.95
C TRP A 211 24.82 4.12 2.92
N ALA A 212 26.15 4.15 2.75
CA ALA A 212 27.06 3.48 3.67
C ALA A 212 26.95 4.03 5.10
N VAL A 213 26.83 5.36 5.26
CA VAL A 213 26.65 6.00 6.57
C VAL A 213 25.30 5.65 7.17
N LEU A 214 24.21 5.69 6.41
CA LEU A 214 22.88 5.31 6.89
C LEU A 214 22.84 3.82 7.32
N ARG A 215 23.56 2.97 6.60
CA ARG A 215 23.74 1.55 6.94
C ARG A 215 24.45 1.38 8.29
N MET A 216 25.55 2.10 8.49
CA MET A 216 26.28 2.05 9.77
C MET A 216 25.47 2.56 10.96
N LEU A 217 24.56 3.51 10.71
CA LEU A 217 23.65 4.07 11.72
C LEU A 217 22.39 3.23 11.94
N GLY A 218 22.24 2.09 11.26
CA GLY A 218 21.03 1.24 11.34
C GLY A 218 19.76 1.92 10.83
N GLN A 219 19.90 2.96 10.00
CA GLN A 219 18.80 3.76 9.46
C GLN A 219 18.59 3.47 7.96
N GLN A 220 18.78 2.24 7.54
CA GLN A 220 18.50 1.84 6.16
C GLN A 220 17.02 1.99 5.85
N GLU A 221 16.71 2.62 4.69
CA GLU A 221 15.47 2.30 4.00
C GLU A 221 15.58 0.84 3.57
N ARG A 222 14.51 0.11 3.76
CA ARG A 222 14.38 -1.30 3.44
C ARG A 222 14.89 -1.59 2.02
N GLU A 223 16.00 -2.35 1.90
CA GLU A 223 16.54 -2.80 0.61
C GLU A 223 15.82 -4.06 0.14
N ASP A 224 15.53 -4.96 1.09
CA ASP A 224 14.80 -6.20 0.83
C ASP A 224 13.31 -5.98 1.01
N ILE A 225 12.53 -6.55 0.12
CA ILE A 225 11.08 -6.38 0.11
C ILE A 225 10.45 -7.04 1.30
N ARG A 226 10.92 -8.23 1.65
CA ARG A 226 10.48 -8.96 2.83
C ARG A 226 11.41 -8.69 4.00
N MET A 227 10.83 -8.25 5.11
CA MET A 227 11.59 -8.09 6.36
C MET A 227 12.01 -9.43 6.90
N ALA A 228 13.15 -9.47 7.58
CA ALA A 228 13.60 -10.70 8.24
C ALA A 228 12.53 -11.15 9.26
N LEU A 229 11.94 -12.30 9.02
CA LEU A 229 10.97 -12.92 9.90
C LEU A 229 11.68 -13.87 10.86
N ARG A 230 11.59 -13.56 12.16
CA ARG A 230 12.05 -14.45 13.22
C ARG A 230 10.83 -15.07 13.91
N PRO A 231 10.51 -16.34 13.66
CA PRO A 231 9.26 -16.95 14.14
C PRO A 231 9.07 -16.86 15.67
N GLY A 232 10.15 -16.97 16.46
CA GLY A 232 10.08 -16.84 17.92
C GLY A 232 9.72 -15.42 18.38
N ASP A 233 10.26 -14.39 17.70
CA ASP A 233 9.94 -12.99 18.03
C ASP A 233 8.48 -12.69 17.67
N LEU A 234 8.02 -13.18 16.51
CA LEU A 234 6.65 -12.98 16.06
C LEU A 234 5.64 -13.68 16.96
N ARG A 235 5.92 -14.90 17.43
CA ARG A 235 5.06 -15.58 18.41
C ARG A 235 4.92 -14.76 19.68
N ARG A 236 6.04 -14.28 20.26
CA ARG A 236 6.00 -13.40 21.44
C ARG A 236 5.21 -12.10 21.23
N ALA A 237 5.31 -11.52 20.03
CA ALA A 237 4.52 -10.35 19.70
C ALA A 237 3.01 -10.66 19.63
N LEU A 238 2.65 -11.81 19.05
CA LEU A 238 1.26 -12.28 18.98
C LEU A 238 0.64 -12.52 20.35
N ASP A 239 1.41 -13.01 21.34
CA ASP A 239 0.94 -13.21 22.71
C ASP A 239 0.49 -11.90 23.39
N THR A 240 0.92 -10.76 22.86
CA THR A 240 0.55 -9.42 23.36
C THR A 240 -0.45 -8.69 22.46
N ALA A 241 -0.88 -9.30 21.37
CA ALA A 241 -1.89 -8.72 20.47
C ALA A 241 -3.28 -8.74 21.13
N PRO A 242 -4.13 -7.75 20.86
CA PRO A 242 -3.91 -6.62 19.97
C PRO A 242 -3.05 -5.50 20.57
N GLY A 243 -2.15 -4.94 19.75
CA GLY A 243 -1.30 -3.82 20.17
C GLY A 243 -0.15 -3.57 19.20
N LEU A 244 0.21 -2.31 18.97
CA LEU A 244 1.28 -1.94 18.04
C LEU A 244 2.69 -2.04 18.65
N ALA A 245 2.82 -2.04 19.98
CA ALA A 245 4.11 -1.91 20.63
C ALA A 245 5.07 -3.06 20.31
N ALA A 246 4.60 -4.31 20.41
CA ALA A 246 5.40 -5.49 20.12
C ALA A 246 5.71 -5.67 18.62
N PHE A 247 4.93 -5.05 17.75
CA PHE A 247 5.10 -5.07 16.29
C PHE A 247 5.89 -3.88 15.75
N HIS A 248 6.36 -2.99 16.62
CA HIS A 248 6.99 -1.73 16.21
C HIS A 248 8.15 -1.91 15.23
N SER A 249 8.99 -2.95 15.39
CA SER A 249 10.11 -3.25 14.49
C SER A 249 9.69 -3.61 13.08
N TRP A 250 8.49 -4.18 12.89
CA TRP A 250 7.95 -4.56 11.58
C TRP A 250 7.02 -3.50 10.99
N VAL A 251 6.42 -2.64 11.82
CA VAL A 251 5.51 -1.59 11.37
C VAL A 251 6.24 -0.29 11.07
N ARG A 252 7.37 -0.03 11.73
CA ARG A 252 8.22 1.15 11.48
C ARG A 252 9.31 0.84 10.46
N VAL A 253 8.99 1.00 9.18
CA VAL A 253 9.89 0.67 8.05
C VAL A 253 10.59 1.89 7.45
N ASP A 254 10.29 3.07 7.91
CA ASP A 254 10.89 4.32 7.45
C ASP A 254 11.46 5.14 8.61
N MET A 255 12.23 6.16 8.27
CA MET A 255 12.87 7.06 9.25
C MET A 255 11.85 7.88 10.05
N HIS A 256 10.57 7.89 9.66
CA HIS A 256 9.51 8.60 10.36
C HIS A 256 8.74 7.64 11.25
N ASP A 257 8.48 8.07 12.49
CA ASP A 257 7.54 7.36 13.34
C ASP A 257 6.14 7.45 12.71
N TYR A 258 5.56 6.30 12.35
CA TYR A 258 4.24 6.21 11.72
C TYR A 258 3.11 6.73 12.60
N ARG A 259 3.39 7.01 13.89
CA ARG A 259 2.48 7.61 14.87
C ARG A 259 2.78 9.07 15.16
N ALA A 260 3.85 9.65 14.59
CA ALA A 260 4.23 11.01 14.88
C ALA A 260 3.19 11.99 14.33
N SER A 261 2.59 12.77 15.21
CA SER A 261 1.73 13.89 14.81
C SER A 261 2.52 14.88 13.97
N GLY A 262 1.92 15.39 12.89
CA GLY A 262 2.55 16.37 12.00
C GLY A 262 2.51 17.77 12.60
N GLY A 263 3.63 18.50 12.56
CA GLY A 263 3.65 19.92 12.86
C GLY A 263 3.03 20.76 11.74
N ARG A 264 2.73 22.04 12.01
CA ARG A 264 2.08 22.95 11.05
C ARG A 264 2.79 23.04 9.71
N LEU A 265 4.13 23.07 9.69
CA LEU A 265 4.90 23.13 8.44
C LEU A 265 4.72 21.90 7.58
N ARG A 266 4.69 20.72 8.21
CA ARG A 266 4.45 19.44 7.53
C ARG A 266 3.04 19.41 6.94
N LEU A 267 2.02 19.74 7.73
CA LEU A 267 0.62 19.72 7.31
C LEU A 267 0.37 20.72 6.17
N GLY A 268 0.89 21.95 6.24
CA GLY A 268 0.78 22.91 5.16
C GLY A 268 1.50 22.49 3.86
N ARG A 269 2.60 21.70 3.96
CA ARG A 269 3.26 21.12 2.79
C ARG A 269 2.40 20.00 2.19
N ILE A 270 1.77 19.18 3.02
CA ILE A 270 0.85 18.13 2.59
C ILE A 270 -0.35 18.75 1.89
N ALA A 271 -0.98 19.78 2.45
CA ALA A 271 -2.12 20.48 1.84
C ALA A 271 -1.79 21.01 0.44
N ARG A 272 -0.65 21.70 0.29
CA ARG A 272 -0.18 22.16 -1.03
C ARG A 272 0.08 21.05 -2.05
N LYS A 273 0.48 19.86 -1.61
CA LYS A 273 0.64 18.71 -2.49
C LYS A 273 -0.71 18.09 -2.85
N LEU A 274 -1.62 18.03 -1.90
CA LEU A 274 -2.97 17.51 -2.10
C LEU A 274 -3.77 18.39 -3.08
N SER A 275 -3.60 19.71 -3.03
CA SER A 275 -4.25 20.63 -3.99
C SER A 275 -3.76 20.45 -5.45
N ARG A 276 -2.61 19.82 -5.66
CA ARG A 276 -2.07 19.52 -7.00
C ARG A 276 -2.29 18.07 -7.43
N LEU A 277 -3.05 17.31 -6.67
CA LEU A 277 -3.15 15.86 -6.86
C LEU A 277 -3.77 15.50 -8.22
N ASP A 278 -4.75 16.25 -8.73
CA ASP A 278 -5.40 15.95 -10.01
C ASP A 278 -4.43 15.95 -11.18
N ALA A 279 -3.58 16.96 -11.27
CA ALA A 279 -2.53 17.00 -12.30
C ALA A 279 -1.55 15.83 -12.19
N VAL A 280 -1.26 15.37 -10.97
CA VAL A 280 -0.43 14.19 -10.75
C VAL A 280 -1.14 12.91 -11.22
N LEU A 281 -2.43 12.77 -10.90
CA LEU A 281 -3.23 11.61 -11.33
C LEU A 281 -3.36 11.55 -12.86
N ASP A 282 -3.55 12.68 -13.52
CA ASP A 282 -3.62 12.74 -14.99
C ASP A 282 -2.29 12.35 -15.63
N ALA A 283 -1.17 12.82 -15.08
CA ALA A 283 0.15 12.41 -15.55
C ALA A 283 0.39 10.90 -15.35
N HIS A 284 -0.03 10.34 -14.21
CA HIS A 284 0.04 8.90 -13.96
C HIS A 284 -0.84 8.12 -14.94
N ARG A 285 -2.06 8.58 -15.23
CA ARG A 285 -2.96 7.93 -16.19
C ARG A 285 -2.35 7.92 -17.59
N THR A 286 -1.86 9.06 -18.07
CA THR A 286 -1.18 9.15 -19.38
C THR A 286 0.02 8.20 -19.50
N GLY A 287 0.84 8.12 -18.45
CA GLY A 287 1.97 7.19 -18.43
C GLY A 287 1.55 5.73 -18.34
N ALA A 288 0.49 5.43 -17.58
CA ALA A 288 -0.09 4.10 -17.50
C ALA A 288 -0.64 3.64 -18.86
N GLU A 289 -1.35 4.49 -19.60
CA GLU A 289 -1.85 4.20 -20.95
C GLU A 289 -0.72 3.74 -21.89
N ARG A 290 0.41 4.44 -21.87
CA ARG A 290 1.58 4.08 -22.70
C ARG A 290 2.17 2.72 -22.32
N LEU A 291 2.30 2.44 -21.03
CA LEU A 291 2.85 1.17 -20.54
C LEU A 291 1.89 0.00 -20.79
N LEU A 292 0.59 0.22 -20.58
CA LEU A 292 -0.45 -0.79 -20.80
C LEU A 292 -0.63 -1.15 -22.28
N ALA A 293 -0.20 -0.29 -23.21
CA ALA A 293 -0.17 -0.57 -24.64
C ALA A 293 1.01 -1.46 -25.08
N THR A 294 1.90 -1.86 -24.17
CA THR A 294 3.06 -2.71 -24.48
C THR A 294 2.75 -4.19 -24.36
N ALA A 295 3.57 -5.04 -24.99
CA ALA A 295 3.43 -6.49 -24.91
C ALA A 295 3.69 -7.07 -23.49
N TRP A 296 4.33 -6.30 -22.61
CA TRP A 296 4.57 -6.74 -21.22
C TRP A 296 3.37 -6.55 -20.30
N ALA A 297 2.33 -5.81 -20.72
CA ALA A 297 1.16 -5.56 -19.91
C ALA A 297 -0.01 -6.46 -20.33
N ARG A 298 -0.90 -6.72 -19.38
CA ARG A 298 -2.16 -7.45 -19.61
C ARG A 298 -3.32 -6.59 -19.09
N PRO A 299 -3.71 -5.54 -19.85
CA PRO A 299 -4.74 -4.62 -19.41
C PRO A 299 -6.11 -5.29 -19.38
N LYS A 300 -6.88 -5.05 -18.31
CA LYS A 300 -8.31 -5.35 -18.29
C LYS A 300 -9.08 -4.32 -19.12
N PRO A 301 -10.22 -4.72 -19.73
CA PRO A 301 -11.10 -3.78 -20.40
C PRO A 301 -11.60 -2.67 -19.46
N GLY A 302 -11.74 -1.46 -19.98
CA GLY A 302 -12.29 -0.34 -19.22
C GLY A 302 -11.39 0.90 -19.22
N ARG A 303 -11.71 1.84 -18.33
CA ARG A 303 -10.98 3.10 -18.20
C ARG A 303 -9.63 2.86 -17.55
N VAL A 304 -8.57 3.38 -18.15
CA VAL A 304 -7.22 3.31 -17.57
C VAL A 304 -7.19 4.08 -16.24
N GLN A 305 -6.70 3.42 -15.20
CA GLN A 305 -6.57 3.97 -13.87
C GLN A 305 -5.29 4.81 -13.74
N PRO A 306 -5.24 5.80 -12.83
CA PRO A 306 -4.03 6.55 -12.53
C PRO A 306 -3.09 5.70 -11.67
N LEU A 307 -2.58 4.61 -12.21
CA LEU A 307 -1.79 3.62 -11.48
C LEU A 307 -0.57 4.27 -10.82
N PHE A 308 -0.34 3.96 -9.55
CA PHE A 308 0.89 4.37 -8.85
C PHE A 308 2.13 3.67 -9.42
N ARG A 309 1.96 2.42 -9.82
CA ARG A 309 2.92 1.61 -10.58
C ARG A 309 2.18 0.79 -11.61
N VAL A 310 2.81 0.50 -12.73
CA VAL A 310 2.27 -0.44 -13.72
C VAL A 310 3.04 -1.75 -13.59
N PRO A 311 2.38 -2.86 -13.23
CA PRO A 311 3.02 -4.17 -13.19
C PRO A 311 3.22 -4.68 -14.62
N LEU A 312 4.42 -4.53 -15.18
CA LEU A 312 4.78 -5.20 -16.42
C LEU A 312 5.15 -6.65 -16.10
N LEU A 313 4.64 -7.60 -16.87
CA LEU A 313 4.90 -9.02 -16.68
C LEU A 313 6.02 -9.46 -17.60
N VAL A 314 7.19 -9.70 -17.03
CA VAL A 314 8.42 -9.99 -17.77
C VAL A 314 8.93 -11.40 -17.47
N GLU A 315 9.55 -12.05 -18.47
CA GLU A 315 10.08 -13.41 -18.31
C GLU A 315 11.28 -13.44 -17.35
N ASP A 316 12.22 -12.54 -17.54
CA ASP A 316 13.40 -12.37 -16.67
C ASP A 316 13.36 -11.02 -15.99
N ARG A 317 12.81 -11.01 -14.77
CA ARG A 317 12.67 -9.80 -13.98
C ARG A 317 14.02 -9.23 -13.52
N ASP A 318 15.00 -10.08 -13.24
CA ASP A 318 16.29 -9.62 -12.74
C ASP A 318 17.12 -8.97 -13.87
N ALA A 319 17.08 -9.52 -15.08
CA ALA A 319 17.64 -8.86 -16.25
C ALA A 319 16.98 -7.50 -16.53
N ALA A 320 15.65 -7.44 -16.44
CA ALA A 320 14.89 -6.19 -16.60
C ALA A 320 15.28 -5.14 -15.56
N ARG A 321 15.36 -5.53 -14.28
CA ARG A 321 15.80 -4.65 -13.18
C ARG A 321 17.22 -4.14 -13.40
N ALA A 322 18.14 -5.02 -13.79
CA ALA A 322 19.53 -4.65 -14.07
C ALA A 322 19.62 -3.65 -15.24
N ALA A 323 18.84 -3.83 -16.30
CA ALA A 323 18.78 -2.91 -17.43
C ALA A 323 18.27 -1.52 -16.98
N LEU A 324 17.16 -1.47 -16.27
CA LEU A 324 16.59 -0.23 -15.75
C LEU A 324 17.52 0.48 -14.76
N ALA A 325 18.20 -0.27 -13.89
CA ALA A 325 19.13 0.29 -12.91
C ALA A 325 20.33 0.98 -13.56
N ARG A 326 20.89 0.45 -14.68
CA ARG A 326 21.95 1.10 -15.45
C ARG A 326 21.52 2.48 -15.93
N GLU A 327 20.25 2.63 -16.30
CA GLU A 327 19.65 3.90 -16.71
C GLU A 327 19.07 4.72 -15.53
N ARG A 328 19.36 4.35 -14.28
CA ARG A 328 18.88 5.01 -13.06
C ARG A 328 17.34 5.10 -12.98
N ILE A 329 16.67 4.10 -13.53
CA ILE A 329 15.23 3.91 -13.39
C ILE A 329 14.99 2.94 -12.24
N THR A 330 14.42 3.44 -11.16
CA THR A 330 14.07 2.63 -9.98
C THR A 330 12.72 1.97 -10.22
N VAL A 331 12.64 0.67 -10.00
CA VAL A 331 11.37 -0.08 -9.96
C VAL A 331 10.66 0.11 -8.61
N GLY A 332 9.38 -0.20 -8.56
CA GLY A 332 8.62 -0.24 -7.30
C GLY A 332 8.99 -1.46 -6.45
N TYR A 333 8.35 -1.57 -5.29
CA TYR A 333 8.54 -2.74 -4.43
C TYR A 333 8.05 -4.02 -5.12
N LEU A 334 8.86 -5.05 -5.03
CA LEU A 334 8.55 -6.40 -5.49
C LEU A 334 8.00 -7.19 -4.30
N TYR A 335 6.83 -7.74 -4.40
CA TYR A 335 6.20 -8.49 -3.30
C TYR A 335 6.41 -10.00 -3.48
N ASP A 336 7.68 -10.43 -3.58
CA ASP A 336 8.13 -11.79 -3.82
C ASP A 336 9.08 -12.25 -2.70
N PRO A 337 8.84 -13.41 -2.05
CA PRO A 337 7.71 -14.33 -2.26
C PRO A 337 6.36 -13.76 -1.76
N PRO A 338 5.20 -14.32 -2.18
CA PRO A 338 3.91 -14.00 -1.58
C PRO A 338 3.88 -14.20 -0.06
N LEU A 339 2.93 -13.57 0.63
CA LEU A 339 2.87 -13.55 2.10
C LEU A 339 2.67 -14.93 2.72
N ASP A 340 1.97 -15.83 2.07
CA ASP A 340 1.79 -17.21 2.53
C ASP A 340 3.11 -17.98 2.51
N ASP A 341 3.91 -17.85 1.47
CA ASP A 341 5.25 -18.46 1.40
C ASP A 341 6.25 -17.77 2.34
N TYR A 342 6.14 -16.45 2.51
CA TYR A 342 7.00 -15.67 3.41
C TYR A 342 6.76 -15.98 4.89
N ALA A 343 5.50 -15.98 5.32
CA ALA A 343 5.15 -16.10 6.73
C ALA A 343 4.89 -17.55 7.14
N GLY A 344 4.41 -18.38 6.23
CA GLY A 344 4.05 -19.77 6.47
C GLY A 344 2.76 -19.96 7.28
N ALA A 345 2.24 -21.17 7.28
CA ALA A 345 0.95 -21.53 7.87
C ALA A 345 0.85 -21.30 9.40
N ALA A 346 1.98 -21.12 10.08
CA ALA A 346 1.96 -20.77 11.49
C ALA A 346 1.37 -19.38 11.78
N PHE A 347 1.46 -18.45 10.82
CA PHE A 347 1.09 -17.05 11.02
C PHE A 347 0.02 -16.54 10.07
N THR A 348 -0.31 -17.29 9.04
CA THR A 348 -1.38 -16.98 8.08
C THR A 348 -2.04 -18.24 7.58
N ASP A 349 -3.29 -18.15 7.13
CA ASP A 349 -3.91 -19.22 6.38
C ASP A 349 -3.52 -19.04 4.90
N PRO A 350 -2.97 -20.07 4.25
CA PRO A 350 -2.50 -19.94 2.88
C PRO A 350 -3.65 -19.75 1.89
N SER A 351 -3.34 -19.20 0.73
CA SER A 351 -4.29 -19.09 -0.37
C SER A 351 -4.77 -20.49 -0.82
N PRO A 352 -6.06 -20.67 -1.08
CA PRO A 352 -6.57 -21.93 -1.65
C PRO A 352 -6.09 -22.18 -3.10
N ALA A 353 -5.61 -21.14 -3.80
CA ALA A 353 -5.02 -21.21 -5.13
C ALA A 353 -3.75 -20.35 -5.20
N PRO A 354 -2.61 -20.79 -4.59
CA PRO A 354 -1.43 -19.96 -4.41
C PRO A 354 -0.61 -19.74 -5.69
N ASP A 355 -0.77 -20.59 -6.71
CA ASP A 355 0.11 -20.58 -7.88
C ASP A 355 -0.02 -19.33 -8.73
N ALA A 356 -1.23 -18.77 -8.85
CA ALA A 356 -1.45 -17.51 -9.54
C ALA A 356 -0.73 -16.33 -8.83
N GLY A 357 -0.80 -16.29 -7.51
CA GLY A 357 -0.10 -15.30 -6.69
C GLY A 357 1.42 -15.43 -6.81
N ARG A 358 1.96 -16.65 -6.77
CA ARG A 358 3.40 -16.94 -6.97
C ARG A 358 3.86 -16.50 -8.34
N TRP A 359 3.11 -16.89 -9.38
CA TRP A 359 3.44 -16.53 -10.76
C TRP A 359 3.46 -15.01 -10.93
N PHE A 360 2.40 -14.32 -10.49
CA PHE A 360 2.34 -12.86 -10.57
C PHE A 360 3.48 -12.20 -9.78
N ALA A 361 3.71 -12.61 -8.54
CA ALA A 361 4.79 -12.05 -7.71
C ALA A 361 6.16 -12.21 -8.36
N HIS A 362 6.41 -13.34 -9.04
CA HIS A 362 7.69 -13.64 -9.71
C HIS A 362 7.90 -12.80 -10.98
N HIS A 363 6.87 -12.59 -11.79
CA HIS A 363 6.99 -11.92 -13.09
C HIS A 363 6.71 -10.42 -13.05
N ALA A 364 6.00 -9.92 -12.05
CA ALA A 364 5.61 -8.51 -11.97
C ALA A 364 6.82 -7.60 -11.77
N LEU A 365 6.98 -6.65 -12.70
CA LEU A 365 7.96 -5.57 -12.67
C LEU A 365 7.19 -4.24 -12.52
N PRO A 366 7.02 -3.70 -11.30
CA PRO A 366 6.24 -2.50 -11.06
C PRO A 366 7.02 -1.24 -11.45
N VAL A 367 6.72 -0.66 -12.59
CA VAL A 367 7.39 0.52 -13.13
C VAL A 367 6.63 1.80 -12.88
N ASP A 368 7.36 2.91 -12.84
CA ASP A 368 6.81 4.25 -12.62
C ASP A 368 6.19 4.79 -13.92
N PRO A 369 4.86 5.04 -13.99
CA PRO A 369 4.24 5.57 -15.20
C PRO A 369 4.77 6.95 -15.60
N LEU A 370 5.28 7.74 -14.66
CA LEU A 370 5.92 9.02 -14.98
C LEU A 370 7.23 8.88 -15.77
N LYS A 371 7.75 7.65 -15.89
CA LYS A 371 8.96 7.31 -16.65
C LYS A 371 8.67 6.37 -17.83
N ALA A 372 7.41 6.28 -18.27
CA ALA A 372 6.94 5.30 -19.24
C ALA A 372 7.81 5.21 -20.49
N GLU A 373 8.07 6.32 -21.18
CA GLU A 373 8.85 6.34 -22.43
C GLU A 373 10.27 5.79 -22.26
N ARG A 374 10.96 6.23 -21.18
CA ARG A 374 12.31 5.75 -20.90
C ARG A 374 12.31 4.27 -20.53
N THR A 375 11.34 3.84 -19.75
CA THR A 375 11.19 2.44 -19.34
C THR A 375 10.99 1.55 -20.57
N ILE A 376 10.04 1.90 -21.45
CA ILE A 376 9.76 1.17 -22.69
C ILE A 376 11.02 1.07 -23.55
N LYS A 377 11.70 2.19 -23.77
CA LYS A 377 12.93 2.23 -24.57
C LYS A 377 13.99 1.27 -24.00
N VAL A 378 14.28 1.35 -22.70
CA VAL A 378 15.31 0.52 -22.06
C VAL A 378 14.98 -0.97 -22.12
N LEU A 379 13.72 -1.35 -21.87
CA LEU A 379 13.30 -2.75 -21.92
C LEU A 379 13.39 -3.31 -23.36
N HIS A 380 13.05 -2.51 -24.38
CA HIS A 380 13.22 -2.90 -25.78
C HIS A 380 14.68 -3.05 -26.17
N GLU A 381 15.53 -2.08 -25.85
CA GLU A 381 16.96 -2.12 -26.14
C GLU A 381 17.68 -3.28 -25.43
N ALA A 382 17.20 -3.65 -24.24
CA ALA A 382 17.71 -4.80 -23.50
C ALA A 382 17.12 -6.15 -23.95
N GLY A 383 16.20 -6.16 -24.92
CA GLY A 383 15.58 -7.39 -25.43
C GLY A 383 14.71 -8.14 -24.42
N ILE A 384 14.15 -7.43 -23.41
CA ILE A 384 13.34 -8.05 -22.38
C ILE A 384 12.05 -8.62 -22.97
N GLN A 385 11.82 -9.90 -22.74
CA GLN A 385 10.64 -10.60 -23.24
C GLN A 385 9.48 -10.51 -22.26
N PRO A 386 8.22 -10.42 -22.76
CA PRO A 386 7.05 -10.55 -21.90
C PRO A 386 6.95 -11.96 -21.31
N ALA A 387 6.42 -12.08 -20.11
CA ALA A 387 6.19 -13.36 -19.46
C ALA A 387 5.26 -14.24 -20.30
N ARG A 388 5.65 -15.49 -20.51
CA ARG A 388 4.89 -16.47 -21.27
C ARG A 388 3.94 -17.24 -20.36
N GLY A 389 2.77 -17.59 -20.88
CA GLY A 389 1.79 -18.37 -20.14
C GLY A 389 1.15 -17.65 -18.95
N GLY A 390 0.52 -18.40 -18.13
CA GLY A 390 0.00 -18.13 -16.79
C GLY A 390 0.12 -19.43 -16.01
N PRO A 391 -0.27 -19.49 -14.73
CA PRO A 391 -0.35 -20.73 -14.01
C PRO A 391 -1.24 -21.71 -14.78
N ALA A 392 -0.83 -22.98 -14.82
CA ALA A 392 -1.58 -24.04 -15.53
C ALA A 392 -3.03 -24.10 -14.98
N GLY A 393 -4.01 -23.73 -15.80
CA GLY A 393 -5.43 -23.78 -15.42
C GLY A 393 -6.21 -22.47 -15.51
N VAL A 394 -5.60 -21.36 -15.99
CA VAL A 394 -6.30 -20.09 -16.26
C VAL A 394 -6.34 -19.82 -17.76
#